data_fe7e11fe8c5652730ff66d6260dc35ae
#
_entry.id   fe7e11fe8c5652730ff66d6260dc35ae
#
_cell.length_a   1.000
_cell.length_b   1.000
_cell.length_c   1.000
_cell.angle_alpha   90.00
_cell.angle_beta   90.00
_cell.angle_gamma   90.00
#
_symmetry.space_group_name_H-M   'P 1'
#
loop_
_entity.id
_entity.type
_entity.pdbx_description
1 polymer ?
#
loop_
_entity_poly.entity_id
_entity_poly.type
_entity_poly.pdbx_seq_one_letter_code
_entity_poly.pdbx_strand_id
1 'polypeptide(L)'
;MPWIENCAADDIPRAYHHDAGPNSMLIQITDPAGTIPSPRHLFKEKHHFEFLDIEDDDQPDDPEMFISETQAKELVRLLKHAYDNRMNVVVHCYAGVSRSAAIAQVGINIGFDEVEKFRSPNTRVMRLMMAELGLPYEVPHHNWREDYRKYMGAKF
;
A
#
# COMPACT_ATOMS: atom_id res chain seq x y z
N MET A 1 -7.40 -16.81 -7.83
CA MET A 1 -7.52 -15.79 -6.76
C MET A 1 -6.62 -14.61 -7.08
N PRO A 2 -7.09 -13.33 -6.97
CA PRO A 2 -6.23 -12.19 -7.23
C PRO A 2 -5.20 -12.02 -6.11
N TRP A 3 -4.05 -11.45 -6.48
CA TRP A 3 -2.98 -11.15 -5.53
C TRP A 3 -2.78 -9.64 -5.40
N ILE A 4 -2.12 -9.22 -4.32
CA ILE A 4 -1.75 -7.84 -4.08
C ILE A 4 -0.27 -7.75 -3.72
N GLU A 5 0.44 -6.81 -4.34
CA GLU A 5 1.88 -6.61 -4.18
C GLU A 5 2.17 -5.15 -3.84
N ASN A 6 2.99 -4.93 -2.81
CA ASN A 6 3.53 -3.60 -2.49
C ASN A 6 4.93 -3.46 -3.07
N CYS A 7 5.27 -2.28 -3.59
CA CYS A 7 6.59 -2.03 -4.15
C CYS A 7 7.00 -0.56 -4.00
N ALA A 8 8.28 -0.28 -4.31
CA ALA A 8 8.81 1.08 -4.28
C ALA A 8 8.46 1.86 -5.55
N ALA A 9 8.45 3.19 -5.45
CA ALA A 9 8.21 4.05 -6.61
C ALA A 9 9.20 3.76 -7.75
N ASP A 10 10.47 3.51 -7.42
CA ASP A 10 11.50 3.22 -8.42
C ASP A 10 11.25 1.91 -9.18
N ASP A 11 10.51 0.97 -8.60
CA ASP A 11 10.19 -0.30 -9.25
C ASP A 11 9.16 -0.12 -10.37
N ILE A 12 8.33 0.92 -10.32
CA ILE A 12 7.25 1.10 -11.27
C ILE A 12 7.76 1.28 -12.71
N PRO A 13 8.72 2.17 -13.00
CA PRO A 13 9.26 2.29 -14.35
C PRO A 13 10.29 1.21 -14.70
N ARG A 14 10.88 0.53 -13.72
CA ARG A 14 11.93 -0.46 -13.93
C ARG A 14 11.39 -1.87 -14.09
N ALA A 15 10.48 -2.27 -13.22
CA ALA A 15 9.88 -3.61 -13.25
C ALA A 15 8.73 -3.67 -14.25
N TYR A 16 8.70 -4.72 -15.04
CA TYR A 16 7.59 -4.95 -15.96
C TYR A 16 6.61 -5.92 -15.31
N HIS A 17 5.52 -5.38 -14.77
CA HIS A 17 4.51 -6.13 -14.04
C HIS A 17 3.54 -6.87 -14.96
N HIS A 18 4.03 -7.50 -16.04
CA HIS A 18 3.19 -8.16 -17.03
C HIS A 18 2.41 -9.35 -16.45
N ASP A 19 2.92 -9.95 -15.38
CA ASP A 19 2.24 -11.04 -14.67
C ASP A 19 0.93 -10.58 -13.98
N ALA A 20 0.76 -9.27 -13.77
CA ALA A 20 -0.50 -8.73 -13.26
C ALA A 20 -1.64 -8.91 -14.28
N GLY A 21 -1.31 -9.00 -15.56
CA GLY A 21 -2.27 -9.22 -16.62
C GLY A 21 -3.06 -7.98 -17.01
N PRO A 22 -3.97 -8.12 -17.99
CA PRO A 22 -4.76 -6.98 -18.47
C PRO A 22 -5.85 -6.53 -17.50
N ASN A 23 -6.30 -7.42 -16.62
CA ASN A 23 -7.32 -7.12 -15.60
C ASN A 23 -6.63 -6.81 -14.29
N SER A 24 -5.98 -5.64 -14.21
CA SER A 24 -5.15 -5.26 -13.07
C SER A 24 -5.32 -3.80 -12.70
N MET A 25 -4.99 -3.49 -11.44
CA MET A 25 -5.10 -2.15 -10.87
C MET A 25 -3.75 -1.71 -10.32
N LEU A 26 -3.38 -0.46 -10.57
CA LEU A 26 -2.22 0.18 -9.95
C LEU A 26 -2.72 1.27 -9.01
N ILE A 27 -2.30 1.20 -7.75
CA ILE A 27 -2.54 2.24 -6.74
C ILE A 27 -1.21 2.93 -6.47
N GLN A 28 -1.17 4.24 -6.71
CA GLN A 28 0.05 5.05 -6.63
C GLN A 28 -0.04 6.03 -5.47
N ILE A 29 0.80 5.84 -4.46
CA ILE A 29 0.86 6.70 -3.28
C ILE A 29 2.11 7.55 -3.37
N THR A 30 1.94 8.87 -3.40
CA THR A 30 3.04 9.82 -3.40
C THR A 30 2.91 10.82 -2.27
N ASP A 31 4.00 11.50 -1.96
CA ASP A 31 3.95 12.69 -1.11
C ASP A 31 3.17 13.77 -1.86
N PRO A 32 2.55 14.74 -1.14
CA PRO A 32 1.88 15.86 -1.80
C PRO A 32 2.80 16.57 -2.79
N ALA A 33 2.29 16.81 -4.01
CA ALA A 33 3.05 17.37 -5.13
C ALA A 33 4.25 16.54 -5.58
N GLY A 34 4.32 15.26 -5.18
CA GLY A 34 5.38 14.35 -5.60
C GLY A 34 5.21 13.88 -7.04
N THR A 35 6.31 13.40 -7.62
CA THR A 35 6.31 12.86 -8.98
C THR A 35 5.63 11.50 -9.01
N ILE A 36 4.71 11.31 -9.96
CA ILE A 36 4.02 10.03 -10.17
C ILE A 36 4.82 9.23 -11.19
N PRO A 37 5.40 8.07 -10.80
CA PRO A 37 6.13 7.25 -11.75
C PRO A 37 5.22 6.63 -12.80
N SER A 38 5.71 6.51 -14.03
CA SER A 38 4.96 5.93 -15.14
C SER A 38 5.21 4.41 -15.22
N PRO A 39 4.15 3.58 -15.18
CA PRO A 39 4.32 2.14 -15.27
C PRO A 39 4.64 1.69 -16.69
N ARG A 40 5.38 0.57 -16.79
CA ARG A 40 5.66 -0.08 -18.07
C ARG A 40 4.52 -1.03 -18.46
N HIS A 41 3.82 -1.59 -17.49
CA HIS A 41 2.67 -2.44 -17.72
C HIS A 41 1.42 -1.62 -17.94
N LEU A 42 0.55 -2.05 -18.85
CA LEU A 42 -0.73 -1.40 -19.10
C LEU A 42 -1.78 -1.93 -18.13
N PHE A 43 -1.95 -1.23 -17.01
CA PHE A 43 -2.98 -1.54 -16.03
C PHE A 43 -4.35 -1.10 -16.54
N LYS A 44 -5.38 -1.87 -16.22
CA LYS A 44 -6.76 -1.52 -16.56
C LYS A 44 -7.22 -0.27 -15.82
N GLU A 45 -6.83 -0.12 -14.56
CA GLU A 45 -7.15 1.04 -13.73
C GLU A 45 -5.90 1.55 -13.04
N LYS A 46 -5.79 2.87 -12.91
CA LYS A 46 -4.74 3.53 -12.15
C LYS A 46 -5.39 4.57 -11.24
N HIS A 47 -5.02 4.56 -9.96
CA HIS A 47 -5.54 5.48 -8.96
C HIS A 47 -4.38 6.10 -8.20
N HIS A 48 -4.44 7.41 -7.97
CA HIS A 48 -3.39 8.17 -7.30
C HIS A 48 -3.90 8.83 -6.04
N PHE A 49 -3.13 8.72 -4.96
CA PHE A 49 -3.42 9.35 -3.68
C PHE A 49 -2.16 10.06 -3.18
N GLU A 50 -2.36 11.22 -2.56
CA GLU A 50 -1.27 12.01 -1.99
C GLU A 50 -1.43 12.12 -0.49
N PHE A 51 -0.47 11.61 0.27
CA PHE A 51 -0.33 11.82 1.72
C PHE A 51 1.07 11.39 2.17
N LEU A 52 1.53 11.98 3.26
CA LEU A 52 2.84 11.69 3.83
C LEU A 52 2.84 10.36 4.60
N ASP A 53 4.03 9.81 4.80
CA ASP A 53 4.24 8.61 5.60
C ASP A 53 4.32 8.99 7.08
N ILE A 54 3.15 9.24 7.67
CA ILE A 54 2.98 9.68 9.05
C ILE A 54 2.36 8.55 9.85
N GLU A 55 3.06 8.13 10.92
CA GLU A 55 2.58 7.09 11.81
C GLU A 55 1.47 7.60 12.73
N ASP A 56 0.75 6.68 13.37
CA ASP A 56 -0.42 7.01 14.17
C ASP A 56 -0.06 7.82 15.42
N ASP A 57 1.17 7.67 15.94
CA ASP A 57 1.66 8.41 17.11
C ASP A 57 2.40 9.70 16.76
N ASP A 58 2.58 9.99 15.47
CA ASP A 58 3.21 11.23 15.03
C ASP A 58 2.27 12.43 15.25
N GLN A 59 2.86 13.59 15.49
CA GLN A 59 2.15 14.86 15.68
C GLN A 59 2.52 15.81 14.54
N PRO A 60 1.92 15.65 13.35
CA PRO A 60 2.27 16.50 12.21
C PRO A 60 1.78 17.94 12.41
N ASP A 61 2.54 18.91 11.90
CA ASP A 61 2.18 20.33 11.95
C ASP A 61 0.96 20.63 11.08
N ASP A 62 0.78 19.87 9.99
CA ASP A 62 -0.31 20.07 9.05
C ASP A 62 -1.14 18.79 8.88
N PRO A 63 -2.35 18.76 9.48
CA PRO A 63 -3.22 17.57 9.37
C PRO A 63 -3.64 17.22 7.94
N GLU A 64 -3.57 18.14 7.00
CA GLU A 64 -3.94 17.88 5.61
C GLU A 64 -2.89 17.03 4.87
N MET A 65 -1.70 16.90 5.45
CA MET A 65 -0.59 16.16 4.84
C MET A 65 -0.64 14.65 5.08
N PHE A 66 -1.51 14.16 5.95
CA PHE A 66 -1.62 12.72 6.19
C PHE A 66 -2.97 12.17 5.76
N ILE A 67 -3.02 10.83 5.62
CA ILE A 67 -4.21 10.17 5.11
C ILE A 67 -5.47 10.59 5.86
N SER A 68 -6.52 10.94 5.12
CA SER A 68 -7.82 11.29 5.65
C SER A 68 -8.74 10.08 5.71
N GLU A 69 -9.83 10.18 6.49
CA GLU A 69 -10.87 9.15 6.50
C GLU A 69 -11.49 8.95 5.12
N THR A 70 -11.65 10.02 4.34
CA THR A 70 -12.18 9.97 2.98
C THR A 70 -11.26 9.16 2.07
N GLN A 71 -9.95 9.38 2.15
CA GLN A 71 -8.97 8.61 1.38
C GLN A 71 -8.96 7.14 1.79
N ALA A 72 -9.01 6.87 3.09
CA ALA A 72 -9.06 5.49 3.59
C ALA A 72 -10.30 4.76 3.09
N LYS A 73 -11.45 5.43 3.12
CA LYS A 73 -12.71 4.88 2.62
C LYS A 73 -12.62 4.56 1.13
N GLU A 74 -12.05 5.45 0.35
CA GLU A 74 -11.88 5.25 -1.10
C GLU A 74 -10.91 4.09 -1.39
N LEU A 75 -9.81 4.00 -0.65
CA LEU A 75 -8.86 2.89 -0.79
C LEU A 75 -9.51 1.55 -0.49
N VAL A 76 -10.30 1.46 0.57
CA VAL A 76 -11.04 0.22 0.91
C VAL A 76 -12.04 -0.11 -0.21
N ARG A 77 -12.75 0.90 -0.72
CA ARG A 77 -13.70 0.71 -1.83
C ARG A 77 -12.99 0.14 -3.06
N LEU A 78 -11.82 0.69 -3.41
CA LEU A 78 -11.03 0.23 -4.55
C LEU A 78 -10.54 -1.21 -4.38
N LEU A 79 -10.08 -1.56 -3.18
CA LEU A 79 -9.63 -2.93 -2.91
C LEU A 79 -10.78 -3.92 -3.00
N LYS A 80 -11.95 -3.58 -2.46
CA LYS A 80 -13.13 -4.44 -2.59
C LYS A 80 -13.57 -4.58 -4.04
N HIS A 81 -13.58 -3.48 -4.80
CA HIS A 81 -13.88 -3.48 -6.22
C HIS A 81 -12.92 -4.39 -6.99
N ALA A 82 -11.63 -4.25 -6.75
CA ALA A 82 -10.61 -5.08 -7.40
C ALA A 82 -10.80 -6.56 -7.04
N TYR A 83 -11.03 -6.87 -5.77
CA TYR A 83 -11.26 -8.23 -5.33
C TYR A 83 -12.49 -8.86 -6.00
N ASP A 84 -13.61 -8.15 -6.03
CA ASP A 84 -14.85 -8.63 -6.63
C ASP A 84 -14.72 -8.85 -8.13
N ASN A 85 -13.87 -8.08 -8.80
CA ASN A 85 -13.60 -8.19 -10.23
C ASN A 85 -12.35 -9.03 -10.55
N ARG A 86 -11.79 -9.70 -9.54
CA ARG A 86 -10.63 -10.59 -9.67
C ARG A 86 -9.40 -9.89 -10.29
N MET A 87 -9.20 -8.63 -9.95
CA MET A 87 -8.08 -7.85 -10.43
C MET A 87 -6.86 -8.07 -9.54
N ASN A 88 -5.71 -8.32 -10.14
CA ASN A 88 -4.45 -8.24 -9.41
C ASN A 88 -4.14 -6.77 -9.14
N VAL A 89 -3.56 -6.48 -7.96
CA VAL A 89 -3.28 -5.12 -7.53
C VAL A 89 -1.80 -4.94 -7.26
N VAL A 90 -1.23 -3.89 -7.84
CA VAL A 90 0.10 -3.40 -7.47
C VAL A 90 -0.08 -2.06 -6.79
N VAL A 91 0.50 -1.90 -5.62
CA VAL A 91 0.45 -0.65 -4.87
C VAL A 91 1.87 -0.20 -4.54
N HIS A 92 2.20 1.06 -4.83
CA HIS A 92 3.51 1.59 -4.49
C HIS A 92 3.42 2.82 -3.60
N CYS A 93 4.47 3.05 -2.84
CA CYS A 93 4.77 4.32 -2.18
C CYS A 93 6.25 4.62 -2.47
N TYR A 94 6.88 5.55 -1.76
CA TYR A 94 8.27 5.88 -2.05
C TYR A 94 9.20 4.68 -1.85
N ALA A 95 9.23 4.12 -0.65
CA ALA A 95 10.12 3.00 -0.31
C ALA A 95 9.48 1.62 -0.50
N GLY A 96 8.16 1.54 -0.59
CA GLY A 96 7.46 0.27 -0.78
C GLY A 96 7.30 -0.58 0.47
N VAL A 97 7.57 -0.05 1.66
CA VAL A 97 7.58 -0.84 2.91
C VAL A 97 6.62 -0.34 3.98
N SER A 98 6.03 0.84 3.83
CA SER A 98 5.19 1.45 4.86
C SER A 98 3.76 1.73 4.37
N ARG A 99 3.53 2.83 3.63
CA ARG A 99 2.19 3.18 3.14
C ARG A 99 1.60 2.11 2.24
N SER A 100 2.35 1.70 1.21
CA SER A 100 1.90 0.65 0.29
C SER A 100 1.79 -0.70 0.98
N ALA A 101 2.67 -0.98 1.94
CA ALA A 101 2.61 -2.20 2.73
C ALA A 101 1.33 -2.28 3.57
N ALA A 102 0.89 -1.15 4.14
CA ALA A 102 -0.37 -1.10 4.87
C ALA A 102 -1.57 -1.42 3.96
N ILE A 103 -1.60 -0.82 2.78
CA ILE A 103 -2.67 -1.07 1.81
C ILE A 103 -2.67 -2.54 1.37
N ALA A 104 -1.49 -3.10 1.09
CA ALA A 104 -1.36 -4.51 0.73
C ALA A 104 -1.84 -5.42 1.86
N GLN A 105 -1.48 -5.11 3.11
CA GLN A 105 -1.91 -5.90 4.26
C GLN A 105 -3.43 -5.90 4.43
N VAL A 106 -4.06 -4.74 4.23
CA VAL A 106 -5.53 -4.64 4.26
C VAL A 106 -6.14 -5.47 3.13
N GLY A 107 -5.54 -5.43 1.95
CA GLY A 107 -5.97 -6.27 0.82
C GLY A 107 -5.92 -7.75 1.16
N ILE A 108 -4.85 -8.20 1.80
CA ILE A 108 -4.71 -9.60 2.26
C ILE A 108 -5.84 -9.93 3.25
N ASN A 109 -6.16 -9.02 4.16
CA ASN A 109 -7.26 -9.21 5.12
C ASN A 109 -8.64 -9.27 4.42
N ILE A 110 -8.80 -8.63 3.27
CA ILE A 110 -10.02 -8.71 2.46
C ILE A 110 -10.12 -10.08 1.76
N GLY A 111 -8.98 -10.66 1.37
CA GLY A 111 -8.96 -11.97 0.72
C GLY A 111 -7.95 -12.13 -0.41
N PHE A 112 -7.20 -11.09 -0.76
CA PHE A 112 -6.15 -11.19 -1.78
C PHE A 112 -5.06 -12.18 -1.35
N ASP A 113 -4.52 -12.90 -2.32
CA ASP A 113 -3.33 -13.71 -2.10
C ASP A 113 -2.12 -12.81 -1.84
N GLU A 114 -1.27 -13.23 -0.91
CA GLU A 114 -0.08 -12.50 -0.54
C GLU A 114 1.04 -12.74 -1.55
N VAL A 115 1.68 -11.64 -1.99
CA VAL A 115 2.99 -11.71 -2.64
C VAL A 115 4.01 -11.44 -1.54
N GLU A 116 4.91 -12.38 -1.29
CA GLU A 116 5.85 -12.28 -0.18
C GLU A 116 6.82 -11.11 -0.37
N LYS A 117 6.71 -10.12 0.50
CA LYS A 117 7.57 -8.94 0.53
C LYS A 117 7.72 -8.45 1.95
N PHE A 118 8.82 -7.74 2.22
CA PHE A 118 8.96 -7.07 3.51
C PHE A 118 7.88 -6.00 3.66
N ARG A 119 7.24 -5.99 4.82
CA ARG A 119 6.23 -4.99 5.18
C ARG A 119 6.44 -4.51 6.60
N SER A 120 6.45 -3.19 6.77
CA SER A 120 6.35 -2.52 8.07
C SER A 120 5.19 -1.53 7.92
N PRO A 121 3.94 -2.01 7.99
CA PRO A 121 2.78 -1.22 7.59
C PRO A 121 2.63 0.07 8.39
N ASN A 122 2.39 1.18 7.69
CA ASN A 122 2.08 2.45 8.31
C ASN A 122 0.86 2.29 9.23
N THR A 123 1.03 2.65 10.51
CA THR A 123 0.03 2.38 11.54
C THR A 123 -1.23 3.21 11.35
N ARG A 124 -1.11 4.46 10.89
CA ARG A 124 -2.26 5.33 10.64
C ARG A 124 -3.10 4.82 9.47
N VAL A 125 -2.45 4.43 8.38
CA VAL A 125 -3.13 3.86 7.21
C VAL A 125 -3.88 2.58 7.62
N MET A 126 -3.20 1.69 8.35
CA MET A 126 -3.83 0.47 8.88
C MET A 126 -5.06 0.77 9.73
N ARG A 127 -4.91 1.67 10.71
CA ARG A 127 -6.01 1.99 11.64
C ARG A 127 -7.23 2.53 10.90
N LEU A 128 -7.02 3.49 10.00
CA LEU A 128 -8.14 4.11 9.28
C LEU A 128 -8.81 3.14 8.31
N MET A 129 -8.04 2.35 7.57
CA MET A 129 -8.61 1.38 6.63
C MET A 129 -9.29 0.21 7.34
N MET A 130 -8.70 -0.30 8.42
CA MET A 130 -9.31 -1.38 9.19
C MET A 130 -10.62 -0.92 9.83
N ALA A 131 -10.69 0.34 10.30
CA ALA A 131 -11.93 0.92 10.81
C ALA A 131 -13.03 0.93 9.75
N GLU A 132 -12.71 1.24 8.50
CA GLU A 132 -13.66 1.19 7.39
C GLU A 132 -14.18 -0.22 7.11
N LEU A 133 -13.37 -1.24 7.41
CA LEU A 133 -13.79 -2.64 7.33
C LEU A 133 -14.57 -3.12 8.55
N GLY A 134 -14.66 -2.28 9.59
CA GLY A 134 -15.28 -2.67 10.85
C GLY A 134 -14.45 -3.67 11.65
N LEU A 135 -13.16 -3.73 11.41
CA LEU A 135 -12.24 -4.65 12.07
C LEU A 135 -11.36 -3.93 13.08
N PRO A 136 -11.07 -4.56 14.22
CA PRO A 136 -10.18 -3.97 15.21
C PRO A 136 -8.73 -3.96 14.72
N TYR A 137 -7.98 -2.94 15.12
CA TYR A 137 -6.55 -2.86 14.83
C TYR A 137 -5.84 -2.25 16.03
N GLU A 138 -4.83 -2.97 16.52
CA GLU A 138 -3.94 -2.48 17.57
C GLU A 138 -2.60 -2.10 16.95
N VAL A 139 -2.11 -0.89 17.26
CA VAL A 139 -0.82 -0.41 16.78
C VAL A 139 0.27 -1.26 17.42
N PRO A 140 1.07 -1.99 16.62
CA PRO A 140 2.14 -2.80 17.18
C PRO A 140 3.29 -1.93 17.69
N HIS A 141 3.84 -2.31 18.86
CA HIS A 141 5.03 -1.68 19.42
C HIS A 141 6.26 -2.42 18.90
N HIS A 142 6.75 -2.04 17.74
CA HIS A 142 7.96 -2.64 17.19
C HIS A 142 8.80 -1.60 16.48
N ASN A 143 10.10 -1.90 16.35
CA ASN A 143 11.04 -1.07 15.63
C ASN A 143 11.21 -1.63 14.21
N TRP A 144 10.63 -0.97 13.22
CA TRP A 144 10.67 -1.42 11.84
C TRP A 144 12.10 -1.56 11.30
N ARG A 145 13.05 -0.78 11.83
CA ARG A 145 14.46 -0.85 11.42
C ARG A 145 15.10 -2.16 11.86
N GLU A 146 14.76 -2.64 13.04
CA GLU A 146 15.21 -3.94 13.52
C GLU A 146 14.59 -5.07 12.72
N ASP A 147 13.30 -4.97 12.44
CA ASP A 147 12.58 -5.95 11.61
C ASP A 147 13.18 -6.01 10.21
N TYR A 148 13.47 -4.85 9.62
CA TYR A 148 14.09 -4.75 8.30
C TYR A 148 15.48 -5.38 8.28
N ARG A 149 16.30 -5.12 9.32
CA ARG A 149 17.63 -5.75 9.44
C ARG A 149 17.53 -7.25 9.51
N LYS A 150 16.61 -7.78 10.29
CA LYS A 150 16.39 -9.24 10.40
C LYS A 150 15.97 -9.81 9.05
N TYR A 151 15.07 -9.15 8.36
CA TYR A 151 14.62 -9.56 7.02
C TYR A 151 15.78 -9.58 6.03
N MET A 152 16.56 -8.52 5.97
CA MET A 152 17.72 -8.43 5.07
C MET A 152 18.82 -9.40 5.45
N GLY A 153 19.08 -9.59 6.75
CA GLY A 153 20.05 -10.56 7.25
C GLY A 153 19.71 -12.00 6.86
N ALA A 154 18.44 -12.34 6.85
CA ALA A 154 17.98 -13.67 6.46
C ALA A 154 18.16 -13.96 4.96
N LYS A 155 18.39 -12.93 4.13
CA LYS A 155 18.58 -13.06 2.68
C LYS A 155 20.04 -13.15 2.27
N PHE A 156 20.94 -12.86 3.19
CA PHE A 156 22.37 -12.94 2.98
C PHE A 156 22.96 -14.05 3.84
#